data_e0f8735810012b170e4901f90b2b72fd
#
_entry.id   e0f8735810012b170e4901f90b2b72fd
#
_cell.length_a   1.000
_cell.length_b   1.000
_cell.length_c   1.000
_cell.angle_alpha   90.00
_cell.angle_beta   90.00
_cell.angle_gamma   90.00
#
_symmetry.space_group_name_H-M   'P 1'
#
loop_
_entity.id
_entity.type
_entity.pdbx_description
1 polymer ?
#
loop_
_entity_poly.entity_id
_entity_poly.type
_entity_poly.pdbx_seq_one_letter_code
_entity_poly.pdbx_strand_id
1 'polypeptide(L)'
;MLILGMDPGSLSFGIGLVKKDQNHFAYIHSEEIKLKEKDFVSRMQTLWARLNQVTAQFPIDEAAMEEGFLGKNIRSMSLLSMVRGVALASLLHRSVPLRLYSPREVKLALTGYGNAEKTQLAKMAALVLGIRDKKLSLDESDALAVAYCHGVNRR
;
A
#
# COMPACT_ATOMS: atom_id res chain seq x y z
N MET A 1 2.77 -7.67 -15.16
CA MET A 1 3.07 -7.82 -13.72
C MET A 1 2.01 -7.08 -12.92
N LEU A 2 1.38 -7.75 -11.96
CA LEU A 2 0.39 -7.15 -11.04
C LEU A 2 1.04 -6.90 -9.68
N ILE A 3 1.05 -5.64 -9.24
CA ILE A 3 1.72 -5.19 -8.03
C ILE A 3 0.68 -4.79 -6.99
N LEU A 4 0.83 -5.31 -5.77
CA LEU A 4 0.07 -4.88 -4.60
C LEU A 4 0.88 -3.86 -3.80
N GLY A 5 0.43 -2.62 -3.74
CA GLY A 5 0.91 -1.62 -2.80
C GLY A 5 0.11 -1.63 -1.51
N MET A 6 0.77 -1.38 -0.40
CA MET A 6 0.17 -1.38 0.93
C MET A 6 0.62 -0.16 1.73
N ASP A 7 -0.35 0.50 2.38
CA ASP A 7 -0.12 1.59 3.33
C ASP A 7 -0.65 1.19 4.72
N PRO A 8 0.23 0.75 5.63
CA PRO A 8 -0.17 0.25 6.95
C PRO A 8 -0.59 1.34 7.92
N GLY A 9 -1.81 1.25 8.43
CA GLY A 9 -2.31 2.03 9.56
C GLY A 9 -2.98 1.16 10.61
N SER A 10 -3.08 1.62 11.85
CA SER A 10 -3.66 0.86 12.97
C SER A 10 -5.19 0.96 13.07
N LEU A 11 -5.80 1.92 12.39
CA LEU A 11 -7.25 2.15 12.32
C LEU A 11 -7.78 2.06 10.89
N SER A 12 -6.91 2.18 9.91
CA SER A 12 -7.19 1.97 8.50
C SER A 12 -5.94 1.40 7.82
N PHE A 13 -6.14 0.67 6.74
CA PHE A 13 -5.06 0.08 5.96
C PHE A 13 -5.39 0.24 4.48
N GLY A 14 -4.52 0.95 3.76
CA GLY A 14 -4.66 1.16 2.34
C GLY A 14 -4.11 0.00 1.52
N ILE A 15 -4.83 -0.40 0.47
CA ILE A 15 -4.33 -1.28 -0.58
C ILE A 15 -4.54 -0.65 -1.95
N GLY A 16 -3.61 -0.92 -2.86
CA GLY A 16 -3.67 -0.48 -4.25
C GLY A 16 -3.08 -1.53 -5.18
N LEU A 17 -3.82 -1.92 -6.21
CA LEU A 17 -3.38 -2.85 -7.24
C LEU A 17 -3.10 -2.10 -8.53
N VAL A 18 -1.87 -2.21 -9.01
CA VAL A 18 -1.38 -1.59 -10.23
C VAL A 18 -0.82 -2.65 -11.17
N LYS A 19 -1.28 -2.65 -12.42
CA LYS A 19 -0.71 -3.48 -13.47
C LYS A 19 0.40 -2.71 -14.18
N LYS A 20 1.60 -3.29 -14.23
CA LYS A 20 2.72 -2.82 -15.05
C LYS A 20 2.83 -3.68 -16.30
N ASP A 21 2.83 -3.02 -17.46
CA ASP A 21 3.16 -3.62 -18.75
C ASP A 21 4.21 -2.76 -19.45
N GLN A 22 5.44 -3.25 -19.49
CA GLN A 22 6.63 -2.48 -19.91
C GLN A 22 6.75 -1.16 -19.11
N ASN A 23 6.51 -0.03 -19.75
CA ASN A 23 6.53 1.31 -19.14
C ASN A 23 5.14 1.88 -18.87
N HIS A 24 4.08 1.11 -19.12
CA HIS A 24 2.71 1.50 -18.86
C HIS A 24 2.23 1.01 -17.50
N PHE A 25 1.51 1.87 -16.79
CA PHE A 25 0.90 1.57 -15.51
C PHE A 25 -0.60 1.78 -15.60
N ALA A 26 -1.36 0.79 -15.15
CA ALA A 26 -2.81 0.85 -15.13
C ALA A 26 -3.36 0.57 -13.74
N TYR A 27 -4.32 1.38 -13.31
CA TYR A 27 -5.12 1.13 -12.12
C TYR A 27 -5.96 -0.14 -12.30
N ILE A 28 -5.95 -1.02 -11.30
CA ILE A 28 -6.79 -2.23 -11.27
C ILE A 28 -7.81 -2.13 -10.16
N HIS A 29 -7.37 -1.87 -8.92
CA HIS A 29 -8.24 -1.81 -7.75
C HIS A 29 -7.56 -1.00 -6.63
N SER A 30 -8.36 -0.41 -5.77
CA SER A 30 -7.89 0.12 -4.48
C SER A 30 -9.03 0.12 -3.47
N GLU A 31 -8.69 -0.03 -2.21
CA GLU A 31 -9.61 0.13 -1.09
C GLU A 31 -8.91 0.58 0.18
N GLU A 32 -9.67 1.21 1.04
CA GLU A 32 -9.32 1.48 2.43
C GLU A 32 -10.01 0.45 3.33
N ILE A 33 -9.24 -0.42 3.96
CA ILE A 33 -9.74 -1.39 4.94
C ILE A 33 -9.89 -0.67 6.27
N LYS A 34 -11.14 -0.37 6.67
CA LYS A 34 -11.43 0.29 7.95
C LYS A 34 -11.44 -0.71 9.08
N LEU A 35 -10.56 -0.51 10.07
CA LEU A 35 -10.37 -1.36 11.24
C LEU A 35 -11.12 -0.74 12.43
N LYS A 36 -12.44 -0.97 12.50
CA LYS A 36 -13.36 -0.27 13.43
C LYS A 36 -13.54 -0.99 14.78
N GLU A 37 -13.02 -2.18 14.91
CA GLU A 37 -13.14 -2.99 16.13
C GLU A 37 -12.45 -2.29 17.30
N LYS A 38 -13.03 -2.43 18.51
CA LYS A 38 -12.52 -1.77 19.71
C LYS A 38 -11.15 -2.31 20.13
N ASP A 39 -10.98 -3.62 20.10
CA ASP A 39 -9.72 -4.25 20.47
C ASP A 39 -8.80 -4.47 19.28
N PHE A 40 -7.51 -4.47 19.55
CA PHE A 40 -6.49 -4.58 18.52
C PHE A 40 -6.46 -5.96 17.84
N VAL A 41 -6.72 -7.04 18.60
CA VAL A 41 -6.67 -8.41 18.06
C VAL A 41 -7.76 -8.60 17.01
N SER A 42 -9.00 -8.18 17.30
CA SER A 42 -10.11 -8.24 16.34
C SER A 42 -9.82 -7.43 15.07
N ARG A 43 -9.18 -6.26 15.21
CA ARG A 43 -8.71 -5.49 14.04
C ARG A 43 -7.72 -6.28 13.18
N MET A 44 -6.79 -7.01 13.79
CA MET A 44 -5.82 -7.84 13.07
C MET A 44 -6.48 -9.03 12.39
N GLN A 45 -7.51 -9.61 12.99
CA GLN A 45 -8.33 -10.66 12.35
C GLN A 45 -9.05 -10.14 11.11
N THR A 46 -9.67 -8.96 11.19
CA THR A 46 -10.32 -8.29 10.04
C THR A 46 -9.31 -7.99 8.93
N LEU A 47 -8.16 -7.42 9.29
CA LEU A 47 -7.09 -7.15 8.33
C LEU A 47 -6.60 -8.43 7.63
N TRP A 48 -6.28 -9.47 8.41
CA TRP A 48 -5.86 -10.77 7.90
C TRP A 48 -6.87 -11.37 6.93
N ALA A 49 -8.15 -11.40 7.33
CA ALA A 49 -9.21 -11.96 6.51
C ALA A 49 -9.33 -11.19 5.17
N ARG A 50 -9.29 -9.85 5.21
CA ARG A 50 -9.41 -9.04 3.99
C ARG A 50 -8.19 -9.18 3.07
N LEU A 51 -6.98 -9.15 3.60
CA LEU A 51 -5.77 -9.35 2.80
C LEU A 51 -5.75 -10.73 2.12
N ASN A 52 -6.17 -11.79 2.84
CA ASN A 52 -6.28 -13.11 2.24
C ASN A 52 -7.35 -13.18 1.13
N GLN A 53 -8.47 -12.47 1.25
CA GLN A 53 -9.46 -12.34 0.18
C GLN A 53 -8.86 -11.67 -1.06
N VAL A 54 -8.18 -10.54 -0.88
CA VAL A 54 -7.55 -9.79 -1.99
C VAL A 54 -6.49 -10.65 -2.69
N THR A 55 -5.60 -11.27 -1.93
CA THR A 55 -4.53 -12.12 -2.48
C THR A 55 -5.05 -13.43 -3.10
N ALA A 56 -6.27 -13.85 -2.77
CA ALA A 56 -6.95 -14.97 -3.43
C ALA A 56 -7.67 -14.54 -4.71
N GLN A 57 -8.21 -13.32 -4.73
CA GLN A 57 -8.99 -12.78 -5.86
C GLN A 57 -8.10 -12.34 -7.02
N PHE A 58 -6.92 -11.79 -6.72
CA PHE A 58 -6.02 -11.24 -7.72
C PHE A 58 -4.70 -12.03 -7.78
N PRO A 59 -4.21 -12.39 -9.00
CA PRO A 59 -2.93 -13.07 -9.18
C PRO A 59 -1.77 -12.07 -9.01
N ILE A 60 -1.45 -11.74 -7.74
CA ILE A 60 -0.43 -10.76 -7.39
C ILE A 60 0.95 -11.36 -7.62
N ASP A 61 1.76 -10.71 -8.44
CA ASP A 61 3.13 -11.14 -8.73
C ASP A 61 4.11 -10.67 -7.65
N GLU A 62 4.00 -9.41 -7.23
CA GLU A 62 4.89 -8.79 -6.23
C GLU A 62 4.09 -7.81 -5.37
N ALA A 63 4.58 -7.57 -4.16
CA ALA A 63 4.01 -6.59 -3.24
C ALA A 63 5.04 -5.55 -2.81
N ALA A 64 4.56 -4.38 -2.45
CA ALA A 64 5.36 -3.29 -1.91
C ALA A 64 4.66 -2.65 -0.71
N MET A 65 5.44 -2.19 0.26
CA MET A 65 4.93 -1.51 1.45
C MET A 65 5.89 -0.38 1.83
N GLU A 66 5.35 0.70 2.38
CA GLU A 66 6.18 1.77 2.91
C GLU A 66 6.93 1.30 4.16
N GLU A 67 8.21 1.64 4.28
CA GLU A 67 9.01 1.35 5.48
C GLU A 67 8.43 2.02 6.74
N GLY A 68 8.61 1.36 7.89
CA GLY A 68 8.24 1.91 9.17
C GLY A 68 9.12 3.11 9.53
N PHE A 69 8.51 4.27 9.76
CA PHE A 69 9.23 5.43 10.26
C PHE A 69 9.39 5.35 11.79
N LEU A 70 10.58 5.70 12.29
CA LEU A 70 10.84 5.83 13.72
C LEU A 70 10.16 7.09 14.24
N GLY A 71 8.91 6.95 14.71
CA GLY A 71 8.17 8.03 15.35
C GLY A 71 8.55 8.21 16.82
N LYS A 72 8.13 9.34 17.41
CA LYS A 72 8.40 9.63 18.82
C LYS A 72 7.58 8.78 19.82
N ASN A 73 6.50 8.12 19.34
CA ASN A 73 5.60 7.35 20.20
C ASN A 73 5.84 5.83 20.01
N ILE A 74 6.56 5.24 20.96
CA ILE A 74 6.93 3.82 20.97
C ILE A 74 5.71 2.90 20.89
N ARG A 75 4.61 3.23 21.59
CA ARG A 75 3.38 2.41 21.57
C ARG A 75 2.75 2.37 20.19
N SER A 76 2.63 3.50 19.51
CA SER A 76 2.11 3.56 18.14
C SER A 76 2.99 2.81 17.15
N MET A 77 4.31 2.90 17.31
CA MET A 77 5.26 2.17 16.49
C MET A 77 5.14 0.66 16.68
N SER A 78 5.00 0.20 17.93
CA SER A 78 4.80 -1.22 18.23
C SER A 78 3.52 -1.76 17.57
N LEU A 79 2.41 -1.03 17.66
CA LEU A 79 1.15 -1.42 17.00
C LEU A 79 1.30 -1.47 15.46
N LEU A 80 1.95 -0.48 14.85
CA LEU A 80 2.19 -0.48 13.39
C LEU A 80 3.10 -1.63 12.96
N SER A 81 4.09 -2.01 13.77
CA SER A 81 4.94 -3.17 13.49
C SER A 81 4.14 -4.47 13.49
N MET A 82 3.18 -4.63 14.40
CA MET A 82 2.27 -5.78 14.41
C MET A 82 1.35 -5.79 13.18
N VAL A 83 0.79 -4.63 12.78
CA VAL A 83 -0.02 -4.50 11.55
C VAL A 83 0.80 -4.93 10.32
N ARG A 84 2.04 -4.48 10.21
CA ARG A 84 2.97 -4.89 9.14
C ARG A 84 3.27 -6.39 9.18
N GLY A 85 3.42 -6.96 10.38
CA GLY A 85 3.62 -8.39 10.57
C GLY A 85 2.45 -9.21 10.04
N VAL A 86 1.21 -8.77 10.28
CA VAL A 86 0.00 -9.41 9.73
C VAL A 86 -0.03 -9.32 8.20
N ALA A 87 0.29 -8.16 7.64
CA ALA A 87 0.36 -7.99 6.19
C ALA A 87 1.45 -8.88 5.57
N LEU A 88 2.65 -8.90 6.14
CA LEU A 88 3.74 -9.78 5.70
C LEU A 88 3.33 -11.26 5.76
N ALA A 89 2.72 -11.70 6.85
CA ALA A 89 2.28 -13.09 7.01
C ALA A 89 1.27 -13.51 5.92
N SER A 90 0.33 -12.62 5.54
CA SER A 90 -0.62 -12.91 4.47
C SER A 90 0.05 -13.08 3.10
N LEU A 91 1.11 -12.31 2.82
CA LEU A 91 1.89 -12.44 1.59
C LEU A 91 2.73 -13.71 1.56
N LEU A 92 3.39 -14.04 2.68
CA LEU A 92 4.19 -15.26 2.83
C LEU A 92 3.34 -16.51 2.62
N HIS A 93 2.11 -16.51 3.14
CA HIS A 93 1.15 -17.60 2.94
C HIS A 93 0.84 -17.86 1.44
N ARG A 94 0.97 -16.85 0.60
CA ARG A 94 0.75 -16.90 -0.86
C ARG A 94 2.05 -16.91 -1.67
N SER A 95 3.22 -16.96 -1.00
CA SER A 95 4.53 -16.86 -1.65
C SER A 95 4.72 -15.59 -2.50
N VAL A 96 4.03 -14.49 -2.14
CA VAL A 96 4.17 -13.20 -2.81
C VAL A 96 5.37 -12.46 -2.22
N PRO A 97 6.40 -12.14 -3.03
CA PRO A 97 7.56 -11.40 -2.55
C PRO A 97 7.19 -9.95 -2.19
N LEU A 98 7.75 -9.46 -1.07
CA LEU A 98 7.53 -8.09 -0.58
C LEU A 98 8.82 -7.27 -0.68
N ARG A 99 8.71 -6.02 -1.14
CA ARG A 99 9.76 -5.02 -1.06
C ARG A 99 9.30 -3.80 -0.26
N LEU A 100 10.21 -3.24 0.54
CA LEU A 100 9.97 -2.04 1.33
C LEU A 100 10.57 -0.82 0.63
N TYR A 101 9.91 0.33 0.77
CA TYR A 101 10.33 1.62 0.23
C TYR A 101 10.21 2.71 1.28
N SER A 102 11.20 3.59 1.36
CA SER A 102 11.11 4.78 2.20
C SER A 102 10.06 5.76 1.65
N PRO A 103 9.43 6.59 2.52
CA PRO A 103 8.50 7.63 2.08
C PRO A 103 9.09 8.57 1.02
N ARG A 104 10.40 8.82 1.11
CA ARG A 104 11.12 9.68 0.15
C ARG A 104 11.22 9.03 -1.24
N GLU A 105 11.49 7.73 -1.30
CA GLU A 105 11.54 6.99 -2.58
C GLU A 105 10.18 6.98 -3.25
N VAL A 106 9.11 6.75 -2.47
CA VAL A 106 7.73 6.75 -3.00
C VAL A 106 7.38 8.11 -3.59
N LYS A 107 7.65 9.19 -2.87
CA LYS A 107 7.41 10.56 -3.34
C LYS A 107 8.23 10.89 -4.59
N LEU A 108 9.51 10.56 -4.58
CA LEU A 108 10.42 10.82 -5.70
C LEU A 108 9.97 10.07 -6.96
N ALA A 109 9.60 8.79 -6.85
CA ALA A 109 9.17 7.98 -7.97
C ALA A 109 7.91 8.54 -8.66
N LEU A 110 6.96 9.07 -7.87
CA LEU A 110 5.68 9.52 -8.40
C LEU A 110 5.67 10.99 -8.84
N THR A 111 6.37 11.86 -8.12
CA THR A 111 6.30 13.32 -8.31
C THR A 111 7.59 13.94 -8.84
N GLY A 112 8.69 13.18 -8.86
CA GLY A 112 10.03 13.70 -9.14
C GLY A 112 10.63 14.51 -7.98
N TYR A 113 9.90 14.65 -6.83
CA TYR A 113 10.34 15.45 -5.69
C TYR A 113 10.10 14.71 -4.36
N GLY A 114 11.19 14.36 -3.65
CA GLY A 114 11.13 13.52 -2.44
C GLY A 114 10.45 14.16 -1.21
N ASN A 115 10.16 15.47 -1.24
CA ASN A 115 9.46 16.20 -0.17
C ASN A 115 8.04 16.64 -0.59
N ALA A 116 7.46 16.02 -1.63
CA ALA A 116 6.12 16.33 -2.08
C ALA A 116 5.07 16.18 -0.95
N GLU A 117 4.06 17.05 -0.97
CA GLU A 117 2.95 16.96 -0.02
C GLU A 117 2.00 15.80 -0.37
N LYS A 118 1.27 15.28 0.64
CA LYS A 118 0.32 14.17 0.45
C LYS A 118 -0.75 14.46 -0.60
N THR A 119 -1.27 15.68 -0.64
CA THR A 119 -2.26 16.11 -1.63
C THR A 119 -1.70 16.09 -3.05
N GLN A 120 -0.45 16.46 -3.23
CA GLN A 120 0.25 16.39 -4.51
C GLN A 120 0.48 14.94 -4.93
N LEU A 121 0.91 14.09 -3.98
CA LEU A 121 1.09 12.67 -4.22
C LEU A 121 -0.22 12.01 -4.70
N ALA A 122 -1.34 12.27 -4.03
CA ALA A 122 -2.64 11.73 -4.39
C ALA A 122 -3.10 12.17 -5.79
N LYS A 123 -2.92 13.44 -6.14
CA LYS A 123 -3.22 13.96 -7.49
C LYS A 123 -2.37 13.29 -8.57
N MET A 124 -1.08 13.13 -8.31
CA MET A 124 -0.17 12.48 -9.26
C MET A 124 -0.47 10.99 -9.40
N ALA A 125 -0.80 10.27 -8.32
CA ALA A 125 -1.22 8.87 -8.38
C ALA A 125 -2.44 8.70 -9.29
N ALA A 126 -3.47 9.53 -9.10
CA ALA A 126 -4.66 9.50 -9.94
C ALA A 126 -4.34 9.79 -11.41
N LEU A 127 -3.48 10.79 -11.68
CA LEU A 127 -3.11 11.19 -13.04
C LEU A 127 -2.34 10.08 -13.78
N VAL A 128 -1.26 9.57 -13.18
CA VAL A 128 -0.38 8.59 -13.85
C VAL A 128 -1.03 7.22 -14.02
N LEU A 129 -2.01 6.88 -13.16
CA LEU A 129 -2.76 5.64 -13.23
C LEU A 129 -4.08 5.78 -14.01
N GLY A 130 -4.39 6.97 -14.56
CA GLY A 130 -5.58 7.23 -15.37
C GLY A 130 -6.91 7.14 -14.61
N ILE A 131 -6.89 7.41 -13.30
CA ILE A 131 -8.10 7.35 -12.46
C ILE A 131 -8.90 8.65 -12.60
N ARG A 132 -10.08 8.58 -13.23
CA ARG A 132 -10.92 9.77 -13.51
C ARG A 132 -12.19 9.84 -12.67
N ASP A 133 -12.84 8.69 -12.46
CA ASP A 133 -14.22 8.62 -11.94
C ASP A 133 -14.30 8.10 -10.50
N LYS A 134 -13.16 7.96 -9.81
CA LYS A 134 -13.08 7.52 -8.41
C LYS A 134 -12.39 8.55 -7.55
N LYS A 135 -13.07 8.98 -6.48
CA LYS A 135 -12.43 9.75 -5.40
C LYS A 135 -11.70 8.77 -4.48
N LEU A 136 -10.38 8.81 -4.51
CA LEU A 136 -9.52 8.00 -3.64
C LEU A 136 -9.48 8.57 -2.22
N SER A 137 -9.42 7.71 -1.20
CA SER A 137 -8.96 8.12 0.12
C SER A 137 -7.45 8.37 0.12
N LEU A 138 -6.93 8.98 1.19
CA LEU A 138 -5.47 9.19 1.31
C LEU A 138 -4.74 7.84 1.38
N ASP A 139 -5.25 6.89 2.15
CA ASP A 139 -4.64 5.56 2.32
C ASP A 139 -4.64 4.77 1.01
N GLU A 140 -5.72 4.88 0.19
CA GLU A 140 -5.74 4.29 -1.16
C GLU A 140 -4.69 4.93 -2.07
N SER A 141 -4.57 6.26 -2.02
CA SER A 141 -3.60 7.00 -2.83
C SER A 141 -2.17 6.68 -2.45
N ASP A 142 -1.87 6.59 -1.15
CA ASP A 142 -0.56 6.25 -0.62
C ASP A 142 -0.19 4.80 -1.01
N ALA A 143 -1.12 3.84 -0.90
CA ALA A 143 -0.92 2.46 -1.34
C ALA A 143 -0.67 2.34 -2.86
N LEU A 144 -1.42 3.07 -3.68
CA LEU A 144 -1.20 3.11 -5.13
C LEU A 144 0.15 3.73 -5.49
N ALA A 145 0.58 4.78 -4.76
CA ALA A 145 1.89 5.38 -4.94
C ALA A 145 3.03 4.41 -4.63
N VAL A 146 2.89 3.60 -3.59
CA VAL A 146 3.85 2.53 -3.23
C VAL A 146 3.93 1.48 -4.33
N ALA A 147 2.78 1.02 -4.87
CA ALA A 147 2.75 0.07 -5.98
C ALA A 147 3.42 0.63 -7.24
N TYR A 148 3.15 1.89 -7.57
CA TYR A 148 3.78 2.59 -8.70
C TYR A 148 5.29 2.71 -8.50
N CYS A 149 5.73 3.15 -7.31
CA CYS A 149 7.16 3.25 -6.96
C CYS A 149 7.88 1.90 -7.17
N HIS A 150 7.28 0.80 -6.74
CA HIS A 150 7.83 -0.53 -6.96
C HIS A 150 7.95 -0.84 -8.46
N GLY A 151 6.91 -0.57 -9.22
CA GLY A 151 6.90 -0.79 -10.67
C GLY A 151 7.98 0.00 -11.43
N VAL A 152 8.24 1.25 -11.03
CA VAL A 152 9.30 2.09 -11.62
C VAL A 152 10.69 1.56 -11.28
N ASN A 153 10.91 1.12 -10.04
CA ASN A 153 12.21 0.63 -9.55
C ASN A 153 12.49 -0.85 -9.93
N ARG A 154 11.48 -1.59 -10.39
CA ARG A 154 11.62 -2.97 -10.84
C ARG A 154 12.16 -2.98 -12.29
N ARG A 155 13.42 -3.31 -12.41
CA ARG A 155 14.12 -3.50 -13.70
C ARG A 155 13.98 -4.93 -14.21
#